data_0d84120034fa192e74883cbd0936f271
#
_entry.id   0d84120034fa192e74883cbd0936f271
#
_cell.length_a   1.000
_cell.length_b   1.000
_cell.length_c   1.000
_cell.angle_alpha   90.00
_cell.angle_beta   90.00
_cell.angle_gamma   90.00
#
_symmetry.space_group_name_H-M   'P 1'
#
loop_
_entity.id
_entity.type
_entity.pdbx_description
1 polymer ?
#
loop_
_entity_poly.entity_id
_entity_poly.type
_entity_poly.pdbx_seq_one_letter_code
_entity_poly.pdbx_strand_id
1 'polypeptide(L)' 'MMGRSYPDVMTVKQLAAALGIGINKAYEIVNDGTINSKRIGRRILIPKLYLVDYIQQTRYNKGV' A
#
# COMPACT_ATOMS: atom_id res chain seq x y z
N MET A 1 -13.75 -4.57 13.93
CA MET A 1 -13.43 -4.91 13.53
C MET A 1 -12.97 -5.24 13.35
N MET A 2 -12.76 -5.17 13.35
CA MET A 2 -12.15 -5.54 13.15
C MET A 2 -11.79 -6.37 12.65
N GLY A 3 -11.86 -6.80 12.80
CA GLY A 3 -11.48 -7.93 12.19
C GLY A 3 -11.00 -8.03 10.88
N ARG A 4 -11.49 -7.60 10.06
CA ARG A 4 -11.04 -7.65 8.88
C ARG A 4 -9.98 -6.86 8.71
N SER A 5 -9.25 -6.48 9.64
CA SER A 5 -8.12 -5.67 9.42
C SER A 5 -7.08 -6.38 8.60
N TYR A 6 -6.32 -5.63 7.88
CA TYR A 6 -5.23 -6.16 7.11
C TYR A 6 -4.05 -6.43 8.03
N PRO A 7 -3.14 -7.30 7.64
CA PRO A 7 -1.95 -7.56 8.47
C PRO A 7 -1.10 -6.31 8.60
N ASP A 8 -0.29 -6.25 9.64
CA ASP A 8 0.57 -5.10 9.86
C ASP A 8 1.54 -4.87 8.72
N VAL A 9 1.90 -5.94 8.03
CA VAL A 9 2.79 -5.85 6.87
C VAL A 9 2.12 -6.59 5.73
N MET A 10 2.05 -5.95 4.57
CA MET A 10 1.37 -6.54 3.42
C MET A 10 2.33 -6.79 2.29
N THR A 11 1.97 -7.75 1.45
CA THR A 11 2.66 -7.96 0.18
C THR A 11 2.06 -7.00 -0.86
N VAL A 12 2.72 -6.90 -2.02
CA VAL A 12 2.18 -6.07 -3.10
C VAL A 12 0.82 -6.57 -3.54
N LYS A 13 0.64 -7.89 -3.54
CA LYS A 13 -0.65 -8.46 -3.93
C LYS A 13 -1.75 -8.05 -2.95
N GLN A 14 -1.44 -8.07 -1.67
CA GLN A 14 -2.40 -7.65 -0.66
C GLN A 14 -2.68 -6.16 -0.75
N LEU A 15 -1.65 -5.38 -1.07
CA LEU A 15 -1.83 -3.96 -1.26
C LEU A 15 -2.77 -3.68 -2.44
N ALA A 16 -2.60 -4.41 -3.53
CA ALA A 16 -3.47 -4.25 -4.69
C ALA A 16 -4.91 -4.53 -4.33
N ALA A 17 -5.14 -5.60 -3.56
CA ALA A 17 -6.48 -5.93 -3.13
C ALA A 17 -7.06 -4.84 -2.22
N ALA A 18 -6.24 -4.33 -1.32
CA ALA A 18 -6.70 -3.31 -0.38
C ALA A 18 -7.10 -2.02 -1.09
N LEU A 19 -6.38 -1.68 -2.13
CA LEU A 19 -6.66 -0.45 -2.88
C LEU A 19 -7.64 -0.66 -4.03
N GLY A 20 -7.96 -1.92 -4.33
CA GLY A 20 -8.87 -2.20 -5.44
C GLY A 20 -8.25 -1.92 -6.79
N ILE A 21 -6.96 -2.13 -6.94
CA ILE A 21 -6.26 -1.87 -8.20
C ILE A 21 -5.60 -3.15 -8.67
N GLY A 22 -5.18 -3.15 -9.94
CA GLY A 22 -4.46 -4.29 -10.49
C GLY A 22 -3.08 -4.42 -9.90
N ILE A 23 -2.53 -5.63 -9.96
CA ILE A 23 -1.23 -5.89 -9.37
C ILE A 23 -0.12 -5.12 -10.07
N ASN A 24 -0.24 -4.90 -11.37
CA ASN A 24 0.77 -4.14 -12.10
C ASN A 24 0.79 -2.70 -11.64
N LYS A 25 -0.38 -2.14 -11.38
CA LYS A 25 -0.46 -0.77 -10.89
C LYS A 25 0.12 -0.69 -9.48
N ALA A 26 -0.14 -1.71 -8.66
CA ALA A 26 0.41 -1.75 -7.31
C ALA A 26 1.94 -1.76 -7.34
N TYR A 27 2.53 -2.57 -8.23
CA TYR A 27 3.97 -2.59 -8.36
C TYR A 27 4.50 -1.24 -8.82
N GLU A 28 3.77 -0.59 -9.69
CA GLU A 28 4.17 0.72 -10.19
C GLU A 28 4.28 1.74 -9.07
N ILE A 29 3.26 1.84 -8.24
CA ILE A 29 3.27 2.84 -7.17
C ILE A 29 4.26 2.50 -6.06
N VAL A 30 4.58 1.23 -5.90
CA VAL A 30 5.60 0.83 -4.94
C VAL A 30 6.98 1.15 -5.48
N ASN A 31 7.21 0.85 -6.76
CA ASN A 31 8.51 1.05 -7.36
C ASN A 31 8.87 2.51 -7.55
N ASP A 32 7.91 3.36 -7.81
CA ASP A 32 8.21 4.76 -8.03
C ASP A 32 8.20 5.58 -6.73
N GLY A 33 7.98 4.91 -5.60
CA GLY A 33 8.05 5.61 -4.32
C GLY A 33 6.79 6.33 -3.91
N THR A 34 5.71 6.19 -4.67
CA THR A 34 4.45 6.83 -4.29
C THR A 34 3.99 6.32 -2.94
N ILE A 35 4.18 5.03 -2.69
CA ILE A 35 3.92 4.47 -1.39
C ILE A 35 5.23 3.84 -0.91
N ASN A 36 5.58 4.08 0.34
CA ASN A 36 6.82 3.54 0.88
C ASN A 36 6.71 2.05 1.11
N SER A 37 7.84 1.38 0.97
CA SER A 37 7.90 -0.06 1.18
C SER A 37 9.27 -0.43 1.67
N LYS A 38 9.42 -1.67 2.11
CA LYS A 38 10.70 -2.20 2.53
C LYS A 38 10.99 -3.44 1.73
N ARG A 39 12.24 -3.60 1.32
CA ARG A 39 12.66 -4.78 0.62
C ARG A 39 13.51 -5.63 1.52
N ILE A 40 13.16 -6.89 1.61
CA ILE A 40 13.92 -7.84 2.39
C ILE A 40 14.17 -9.03 1.47
N GLY A 41 15.41 -9.16 1.02
CA GLY A 41 15.72 -10.16 0.02
C GLY A 41 14.98 -9.87 -1.26
N ARG A 42 14.15 -10.79 -1.69
CA ARG A 42 13.37 -10.61 -2.90
C ARG A 42 11.95 -10.16 -2.61
N ARG A 43 11.63 -9.97 -1.35
CA ARG A 43 10.28 -9.60 -0.99
C ARG A 43 10.12 -8.12 -0.83
N ILE A 44 9.01 -7.62 -1.27
CA ILE A 44 8.62 -6.24 -1.03
C ILE A 44 7.51 -6.27 -0.01
N LEU A 45 7.72 -5.57 1.10
CA LEU A 45 6.76 -5.55 2.19
C LEU A 45 6.30 -4.13 2.41
N ILE A 46 5.02 -3.95 2.56
CA ILE A 46 4.43 -2.62 2.76
C ILE A 46 3.81 -2.57 4.15
N PRO A 47 4.43 -1.87 5.11
CA PRO A 47 3.82 -1.71 6.42
C PRO A 47 2.46 -1.04 6.29
N LYS A 48 1.51 -1.51 7.05
CA LYS A 48 0.15 -1.00 7.00
C LYS A 48 0.10 0.50 7.22
N LEU A 49 0.98 1.02 8.06
CA LEU A 49 1.00 2.44 8.32
C LEU A 49 1.27 3.25 7.05
N TYR A 50 2.07 2.71 6.15
CA TYR A 50 2.36 3.42 4.92
C TYR A 50 1.14 3.46 4.01
N LEU A 51 0.33 2.40 4.03
CA LEU A 51 -0.91 2.39 3.28
C LEU A 51 -1.89 3.42 3.82
N VAL A 52 -2.03 3.48 5.13
CA VAL A 52 -2.93 4.44 5.75
C VAL A 52 -2.49 5.86 5.41
N ASP A 53 -1.19 6.12 5.50
CA ASP A 53 -0.64 7.42 5.19
C ASP A 53 -0.90 7.81 3.74
N TYR A 54 -0.70 6.87 2.84
CA TYR A 54 -0.95 7.10 1.42
C TYR A 54 -2.41 7.47 1.16
N ILE A 55 -3.33 6.76 1.78
CA ILE A 55 -4.75 7.02 1.59
C ILE A 55 -5.12 8.40 2.13
N GLN A 56 -4.57 8.75 3.28
CA GLN A 56 -4.88 10.05 3.87
C GLN A 56 -4.32 11.18 3.03
N GLN A 57 -3.11 11.04 2.52
CA GLN A 57 -2.54 12.06 1.67
C GLN A 57 -3.34 12.24 0.40
N THR A 58 -3.78 11.14 -0.16
CA THR A 58 -4.57 11.20 -1.38
C THR A 58 -5.87 11.94 -1.15
N ARG A 59 -6.48 11.72 -0.01
CA ARG A 59 -7.72 12.39 0.31
C ARG A 59 -7.51 13.90 0.47
N TYR A 60 -6.44 14.27 1.15
CA TYR A 60 -6.16 15.68 1.30
C TYR A 60 -5.90 16.35 -0.03
N ASN A 61 -5.07 15.74 -0.84
CA ASN A 61 -4.73 16.31 -2.12
C ASN A 61 -5.93 16.41 -3.02
N LYS A 62 -6.80 15.45 -2.92
CA LYS A 62 -7.96 15.47 -3.75
C LYS A 62 -8.93 16.56 -3.39
N GLY A 63 -8.97 16.92 -2.17
CA GLY A 63 -9.89 17.92 -1.71
C GLY A 63 -9.55 19.33 -2.12
N VAL A 64 -8.38 19.51 -2.61
CA VAL A 64 -7.94 20.87 -2.97
C VAL A 64 -8.38 21.31 -4.37
#